data_7ed8f7a93c20b464edcda3a02ca23633
#
_entry.id   7ed8f7a93c20b464edcda3a02ca23633
#
_cell.length_a   1.000
_cell.length_b   1.000
_cell.length_c   1.000
_cell.angle_alpha   90.00
_cell.angle_beta   90.00
_cell.angle_gamma   90.00
#
_symmetry.space_group_name_H-M   'P 1'
#
loop_
_entity.id
_entity.type
_entity.pdbx_description
1 polymer ?
#
loop_
_entity_poly.entity_id
_entity_poly.type
_entity_poly.pdbx_seq_one_letter_code
_entity_poly.pdbx_strand_id
1 'polypeptide(L)'
;MAPVGARIERIEARPGQAVRAGTPLFTLQSPELEHELAVLAQRIRVLQWQSAFQAMKADTAASVPVAQRELQAAQARYTVLARQRAQLSITASFDGIVADLAEPLAAGEWVPAGEWLGTLAAPGTALVEAYVAEADLARLAADDTARFLAEDAGVGALPLRVQDIAATATRRLTGSPELASPNGGAIAATQAPALAGETTLDGRAWVPEQAIYRVRLTPEAAATAPRLQVLRGTVVIDGAPASLLLRAWRRAVAVLVRESGF
;
A
#
# COMPACT_ATOMS: atom_id res chain seq x y z
N MET A 1 -1.44 8.63 4.14
CA MET A 1 -2.23 8.23 5.34
C MET A 1 -1.89 9.14 6.50
N ALA A 2 -2.85 9.45 7.38
CA ALA A 2 -2.63 10.26 8.58
C ALA A 2 -1.81 9.47 9.62
N PRO A 3 -0.68 9.99 10.15
CA PRO A 3 0.18 9.25 11.07
C PRO A 3 -0.42 9.12 12.48
N VAL A 4 -1.19 10.09 12.91
CA VAL A 4 -1.94 10.13 14.17
C VAL A 4 -3.26 10.83 13.94
N GLY A 5 -4.23 10.70 14.86
CA GLY A 5 -5.46 11.48 14.82
C GLY A 5 -5.14 12.98 14.88
N ALA A 6 -5.60 13.72 13.87
CA ALA A 6 -5.26 15.12 13.70
C ALA A 6 -6.32 15.87 12.90
N ARG A 7 -6.31 17.19 13.01
CA ARG A 7 -7.16 18.08 12.23
C ARG A 7 -6.39 18.55 10.99
N ILE A 8 -7.06 18.61 9.85
CA ILE A 8 -6.47 19.17 8.64
C ILE A 8 -6.36 20.69 8.79
N GLU A 9 -5.15 21.22 8.79
CA GLU A 9 -4.92 22.64 8.79
C GLU A 9 -4.95 23.20 7.36
N ARG A 10 -4.23 22.54 6.43
CA ARG A 10 -4.16 22.94 5.02
C ARG A 10 -4.03 21.73 4.12
N ILE A 11 -4.58 21.88 2.92
CA ILE A 11 -4.44 20.93 1.81
C ILE A 11 -3.73 21.68 0.69
N GLU A 12 -2.47 21.34 0.44
CA GLU A 12 -1.66 21.93 -0.63
C GLU A 12 -1.72 21.11 -1.92
N ALA A 13 -2.10 19.82 -1.81
CA ALA A 13 -2.21 18.91 -2.94
C ALA A 13 -3.49 19.13 -3.75
N ARG A 14 -3.38 18.95 -5.08
CA ARG A 14 -4.52 18.93 -5.99
C ARG A 14 -4.43 17.70 -6.89
N PRO A 15 -5.56 17.05 -7.22
CA PRO A 15 -5.58 15.96 -8.19
C PRO A 15 -4.95 16.40 -9.53
N GLY A 16 -4.12 15.55 -10.12
CA GLY A 16 -3.40 15.84 -11.36
C GLY A 16 -2.15 16.70 -11.21
N GLN A 17 -1.84 17.20 -10.02
CA GLN A 17 -0.66 18.05 -9.78
C GLN A 17 0.62 17.22 -9.81
N ALA A 18 1.62 17.65 -10.61
CA ALA A 18 2.98 17.14 -10.54
C ALA A 18 3.72 17.74 -9.33
N VAL A 19 4.32 16.87 -8.51
CA VAL A 19 5.06 17.27 -7.30
C VAL A 19 6.42 16.61 -7.27
N ARG A 20 7.38 17.26 -6.60
CA ARG A 20 8.71 16.70 -6.34
C ARG A 20 8.77 16.10 -4.93
N ALA A 21 9.70 15.19 -4.73
CA ALA A 21 10.00 14.68 -3.40
C ALA A 21 10.23 15.83 -2.41
N GLY A 22 9.62 15.74 -1.21
CA GLY A 22 9.67 16.78 -0.19
C GLY A 22 8.63 17.91 -0.34
N THR A 23 7.89 18.00 -1.46
CA THR A 23 6.79 18.98 -1.60
C THR A 23 5.70 18.71 -0.57
N PRO A 24 5.26 19.72 0.24
CA PRO A 24 4.18 19.53 1.19
C PRO A 24 2.85 19.25 0.44
N LEU A 25 2.11 18.25 0.92
CA LEU A 25 0.82 17.83 0.39
C LEU A 25 -0.32 18.15 1.35
N PHE A 26 -0.09 17.88 2.64
CA PHE A 26 -1.05 18.16 3.71
C PHE A 26 -0.32 18.65 4.94
N THR A 27 -0.87 19.66 5.59
CA THR A 27 -0.46 20.10 6.92
C THR A 27 -1.56 19.74 7.90
N LEU A 28 -1.22 18.90 8.88
CA LEU A 28 -2.11 18.44 9.93
C LEU A 28 -1.72 19.08 11.26
N GLN A 29 -2.67 19.22 12.16
CA GLN A 29 -2.47 19.71 13.52
C GLN A 29 -3.14 18.76 14.51
N SER A 30 -2.40 18.36 15.56
CA SER A 30 -2.94 17.61 16.70
C SER A 30 -2.79 18.43 17.97
N PRO A 31 -3.88 19.06 18.46
CA PRO A 31 -3.84 19.84 19.69
C PRO A 31 -3.40 19.02 20.90
N GLU A 32 -3.75 17.72 20.93
CA GLU A 32 -3.35 16.80 22.00
C GLU A 32 -1.84 16.61 22.02
N LEU A 33 -1.23 16.38 20.85
CA LEU A 33 0.21 16.21 20.71
C LEU A 33 0.97 17.50 21.10
N GLU A 34 0.47 18.65 20.68
CA GLU A 34 1.04 19.96 21.04
C GLU A 34 0.95 20.19 22.55
N HIS A 35 -0.17 19.83 23.19
CA HIS A 35 -0.34 19.93 24.63
C HIS A 35 0.64 19.01 25.36
N GLU A 36 0.76 17.73 24.96
CA GLU A 36 1.70 16.79 25.57
C GLU A 36 3.16 17.27 25.45
N LEU A 37 3.53 17.78 24.27
CA LEU A 37 4.87 18.36 24.07
C LEU A 37 5.12 19.55 24.99
N ALA A 38 4.13 20.45 25.15
CA ALA A 38 4.25 21.60 26.04
C ALA A 38 4.41 21.17 27.51
N VAL A 39 3.62 20.20 27.99
CA VAL A 39 3.71 19.64 29.32
C VAL A 39 5.08 19.00 29.57
N LEU A 40 5.55 18.18 28.61
CA LEU A 40 6.87 17.55 28.72
C LEU A 40 8.02 18.57 28.71
N ALA A 41 7.93 19.59 27.86
CA ALA A 41 8.92 20.66 27.84
C ALA A 41 9.00 21.42 29.18
N GLN A 42 7.84 21.64 29.78
CA GLN A 42 7.79 22.22 31.17
C GLN A 42 8.42 21.26 32.19
N ARG A 43 8.08 19.98 32.16
CA ARG A 43 8.65 18.96 33.06
C ARG A 43 10.15 18.87 32.92
N ILE A 44 10.68 18.87 31.70
CA ILE A 44 12.14 18.86 31.46
C ILE A 44 12.81 20.08 32.06
N ARG A 45 12.24 21.28 31.90
CA ARG A 45 12.79 22.50 32.55
C ARG A 45 12.85 22.40 34.05
N VAL A 46 11.80 21.90 34.70
CA VAL A 46 11.75 21.70 36.15
C VAL A 46 12.81 20.70 36.60
N LEU A 47 12.92 19.55 35.91
CA LEU A 47 13.92 18.53 36.24
C LEU A 47 15.37 19.01 36.03
N GLN A 48 15.61 19.79 35.00
CA GLN A 48 16.91 20.43 34.74
C GLN A 48 17.29 21.38 35.89
N TRP A 49 16.34 22.23 36.30
CA TRP A 49 16.54 23.14 37.40
C TRP A 49 16.82 22.39 38.73
N GLN A 50 16.01 21.35 39.04
CA GLN A 50 16.20 20.49 40.20
C GLN A 50 17.57 19.80 40.22
N SER A 51 17.99 19.22 39.09
CA SER A 51 19.29 18.55 38.98
C SER A 51 20.45 19.51 39.17
N ALA A 52 20.36 20.74 38.62
CA ALA A 52 21.37 21.77 38.82
C ALA A 52 21.44 22.25 40.27
N PHE A 53 20.29 22.43 40.91
CA PHE A 53 20.24 22.87 42.32
C PHE A 53 20.75 21.78 43.28
N GLN A 54 20.42 20.50 43.05
CA GLN A 54 20.91 19.37 43.83
C GLN A 54 22.43 19.17 43.71
N ALA A 55 22.99 19.46 42.53
CA ALA A 55 24.44 19.40 42.33
C ALA A 55 25.22 20.41 43.14
N MET A 56 24.57 21.51 43.57
CA MET A 56 25.18 22.54 44.41
C MET A 56 25.17 22.23 45.93
N LYS A 57 24.39 21.20 46.36
CA LYS A 57 24.28 20.80 47.79
C LYS A 57 24.96 19.46 47.99
N ALA A 58 26.03 19.41 48.78
CA ALA A 58 26.84 18.21 49.04
C ALA A 58 26.08 17.08 49.74
N ASP A 59 24.96 17.37 50.46
CA ASP A 59 24.19 16.38 51.24
C ASP A 59 23.18 15.56 50.43
N THR A 60 23.00 15.82 49.14
CA THR A 60 21.96 15.19 48.33
C THR A 60 22.51 14.25 47.25
N ALA A 61 23.73 13.77 47.41
CA ALA A 61 24.40 12.92 46.39
C ALA A 61 23.64 11.62 46.04
N ALA A 62 22.83 11.07 46.95
CA ALA A 62 22.06 9.85 46.70
C ALA A 62 20.83 10.05 45.79
N SER A 63 20.29 11.26 45.68
CA SER A 63 19.09 11.56 44.88
C SER A 63 19.39 12.03 43.42
N VAL A 64 20.64 12.40 43.15
CA VAL A 64 21.10 12.87 41.83
C VAL A 64 20.85 11.84 40.71
N PRO A 65 21.16 10.54 40.87
CA PRO A 65 20.96 9.56 39.82
C PRO A 65 19.47 9.31 39.49
N VAL A 66 18.56 9.51 40.43
CA VAL A 66 17.12 9.38 40.21
C VAL A 66 16.60 10.53 39.36
N ALA A 67 16.92 11.76 39.69
CA ALA A 67 16.54 12.95 38.96
C ALA A 67 17.12 12.94 37.49
N GLN A 68 18.34 12.45 37.36
CA GLN A 68 18.95 12.29 36.03
C GLN A 68 18.22 11.25 35.15
N ARG A 69 17.80 10.11 35.74
CA ARG A 69 17.02 9.09 35.02
C ARG A 69 15.65 9.64 34.59
N GLU A 70 14.98 10.36 35.47
CA GLU A 70 13.70 11.00 35.13
C GLU A 70 13.86 12.04 34.01
N LEU A 71 14.91 12.84 34.06
CA LEU A 71 15.21 13.80 33.00
C LEU A 71 15.46 13.12 31.67
N GLN A 72 16.26 12.06 31.62
CA GLN A 72 16.54 11.27 30.44
C GLN A 72 15.26 10.65 29.88
N ALA A 73 14.40 10.07 30.74
CA ALA A 73 13.13 9.49 30.34
C ALA A 73 12.18 10.55 29.71
N ALA A 74 12.10 11.73 30.36
CA ALA A 74 11.28 12.83 29.85
C ALA A 74 11.80 13.35 28.48
N GLN A 75 13.11 13.49 28.34
CA GLN A 75 13.75 13.89 27.08
C GLN A 75 13.53 12.86 25.97
N ALA A 76 13.67 11.57 26.26
CA ALA A 76 13.41 10.50 25.30
C ALA A 76 11.95 10.54 24.81
N ARG A 77 10.99 10.68 25.74
CA ARG A 77 9.57 10.80 25.39
C ARG A 77 9.30 12.05 24.56
N TYR A 78 9.85 13.19 24.91
CA TYR A 78 9.75 14.42 24.14
C TYR A 78 10.25 14.24 22.70
N THR A 79 11.39 13.57 22.53
CA THR A 79 11.97 13.30 21.20
C THR A 79 11.05 12.44 20.34
N VAL A 80 10.39 11.42 20.92
CA VAL A 80 9.42 10.59 20.21
C VAL A 80 8.23 11.41 19.75
N LEU A 81 7.62 12.20 20.64
CA LEU A 81 6.47 13.04 20.28
C LEU A 81 6.83 14.15 19.29
N ALA A 82 8.04 14.72 19.39
CA ALA A 82 8.52 15.71 18.43
C ALA A 82 8.68 15.12 17.02
N ARG A 83 9.10 13.85 16.93
CA ARG A 83 9.12 13.13 15.63
C ARG A 83 7.71 12.90 15.09
N GLN A 84 6.77 12.50 15.94
CA GLN A 84 5.36 12.35 15.52
C GLN A 84 4.79 13.68 15.05
N ARG A 85 5.10 14.79 15.74
CA ARG A 85 4.72 16.14 15.29
C ARG A 85 5.30 16.47 13.91
N ALA A 86 6.56 16.15 13.64
CA ALA A 86 7.19 16.38 12.35
C ALA A 86 6.49 15.60 11.22
N GLN A 87 5.91 14.43 11.51
CA GLN A 87 5.15 13.62 10.56
C GLN A 87 3.77 14.19 10.22
N LEU A 88 3.27 15.20 10.96
CA LEU A 88 2.03 15.90 10.64
C LEU A 88 2.13 16.79 9.40
N SER A 89 3.32 17.15 8.98
CA SER A 89 3.59 17.73 7.66
C SER A 89 3.83 16.59 6.68
N ILE A 90 2.79 16.22 5.95
CA ILE A 90 2.84 15.12 4.98
C ILE A 90 3.41 15.66 3.67
N THR A 91 4.59 15.17 3.30
CA THR A 91 5.29 15.56 2.08
C THR A 91 5.29 14.43 1.05
N ALA A 92 5.47 14.76 -0.21
CA ALA A 92 5.68 13.79 -1.28
C ALA A 92 6.95 12.98 -1.01
N SER A 93 6.85 11.65 -0.99
CA SER A 93 7.98 10.74 -0.75
C SER A 93 8.88 10.55 -1.98
N PHE A 94 8.38 10.85 -3.17
CA PHE A 94 9.08 10.76 -4.46
C PHE A 94 8.48 11.76 -5.45
N ASP A 95 9.17 11.97 -6.56
CA ASP A 95 8.67 12.79 -7.67
C ASP A 95 7.50 12.06 -8.34
N GLY A 96 6.34 12.72 -8.43
CA GLY A 96 5.14 12.04 -8.91
C GLY A 96 4.02 12.99 -9.28
N ILE A 97 2.86 12.39 -9.54
CA ILE A 97 1.61 13.10 -9.79
C ILE A 97 0.61 12.67 -8.71
N VAL A 98 -0.07 13.63 -8.11
CA VAL A 98 -1.18 13.36 -7.20
C VAL A 98 -2.31 12.73 -8.01
N ALA A 99 -2.52 11.42 -7.84
CA ALA A 99 -3.49 10.67 -8.62
C ALA A 99 -4.91 10.90 -8.10
N ASP A 100 -5.06 10.85 -6.77
CA ASP A 100 -6.36 10.93 -6.13
C ASP A 100 -6.24 11.51 -4.71
N LEU A 101 -7.30 12.14 -4.24
CA LEU A 101 -7.46 12.65 -2.88
C LEU A 101 -8.76 12.13 -2.28
N ALA A 102 -8.78 11.89 -0.97
CA ALA A 102 -10.01 11.51 -0.27
C ALA A 102 -11.08 12.59 -0.40
N GLU A 103 -12.32 12.19 -0.66
CA GLU A 103 -13.47 13.09 -0.71
C GLU A 103 -14.58 12.61 0.25
N PRO A 104 -15.13 13.50 1.04
CA PRO A 104 -14.81 14.92 1.20
C PRO A 104 -13.61 15.15 2.12
N LEU A 105 -12.69 16.04 1.74
CA LEU A 105 -11.58 16.49 2.59
C LEU A 105 -11.64 18.02 2.67
N ALA A 106 -11.82 18.57 3.87
CA ALA A 106 -11.87 20.00 4.08
C ALA A 106 -10.89 20.45 5.16
N ALA A 107 -10.33 21.66 5.01
CA ALA A 107 -9.58 22.29 6.08
C ALA A 107 -10.47 22.45 7.32
N GLY A 108 -9.95 22.05 8.47
CA GLY A 108 -10.68 22.03 9.73
C GLY A 108 -11.32 20.68 10.09
N GLU A 109 -11.36 19.72 9.18
CA GLU A 109 -11.89 18.38 9.42
C GLU A 109 -10.93 17.54 10.27
N TRP A 110 -11.49 16.64 11.09
CA TRP A 110 -10.74 15.69 11.90
C TRP A 110 -10.59 14.37 11.14
N VAL A 111 -9.34 13.91 11.05
CA VAL A 111 -9.01 12.61 10.44
C VAL A 111 -8.40 11.67 11.48
N PRO A 112 -8.86 10.42 11.59
CA PRO A 112 -8.29 9.44 12.50
C PRO A 112 -6.89 8.98 12.02
N ALA A 113 -6.14 8.35 12.91
CA ALA A 113 -4.87 7.72 12.55
C ALA A 113 -5.10 6.60 11.52
N GLY A 114 -4.24 6.54 10.50
CA GLY A 114 -4.34 5.55 9.42
C GLY A 114 -5.31 5.91 8.30
N GLU A 115 -6.05 7.02 8.41
CA GLU A 115 -6.96 7.47 7.35
C GLU A 115 -6.21 7.74 6.05
N TRP A 116 -6.82 7.29 4.95
CA TRP A 116 -6.30 7.54 3.63
C TRP A 116 -6.60 8.99 3.21
N LEU A 117 -5.58 9.73 2.81
CA LEU A 117 -5.70 11.14 2.42
C LEU A 117 -5.56 11.34 0.92
N GLY A 118 -4.84 10.46 0.25
CA GLY A 118 -4.62 10.53 -1.18
C GLY A 118 -3.55 9.56 -1.67
N THR A 119 -3.42 9.48 -2.98
CA THR A 119 -2.47 8.61 -3.68
C THR A 119 -1.51 9.44 -4.52
N LEU A 120 -0.21 9.18 -4.36
CA LEU A 120 0.83 9.72 -5.22
C LEU A 120 1.28 8.63 -6.19
N ALA A 121 1.24 8.90 -7.49
CA ALA A 121 1.68 7.99 -8.55
C ALA A 121 3.03 8.43 -9.11
N ALA A 122 3.97 7.49 -9.24
CA ALA A 122 5.24 7.75 -9.92
C ALA A 122 5.01 7.78 -11.44
N PRO A 123 5.50 8.79 -12.17
CA PRO A 123 5.42 8.81 -13.61
C PRO A 123 6.29 7.70 -14.21
N GLY A 124 5.77 6.98 -15.18
CA GLY A 124 6.54 6.05 -16.02
C GLY A 124 6.67 4.61 -15.51
N THR A 125 6.15 4.28 -14.35
CA THR A 125 6.10 2.89 -13.85
C THR A 125 4.68 2.34 -13.89
N ALA A 126 4.19 2.02 -15.08
CA ALA A 126 2.97 1.21 -15.19
C ALA A 126 3.32 -0.22 -14.78
N LEU A 127 2.55 -0.81 -13.88
CA LEU A 127 2.60 -2.22 -13.55
C LEU A 127 1.28 -2.85 -14.00
N VAL A 128 1.39 -3.96 -14.73
CA VAL A 128 0.22 -4.76 -15.10
C VAL A 128 0.20 -6.01 -14.25
N GLU A 129 -0.88 -6.23 -13.53
CA GLU A 129 -1.13 -7.47 -12.79
C GLU A 129 -2.16 -8.30 -13.56
N ALA A 130 -1.79 -9.53 -13.90
CA ALA A 130 -2.67 -10.50 -14.54
C ALA A 130 -2.81 -11.74 -13.65
N TYR A 131 -3.91 -12.44 -13.84
CA TYR A 131 -4.19 -13.70 -13.13
C TYR A 131 -4.35 -14.83 -14.14
N VAL A 132 -3.59 -15.90 -13.94
CA VAL A 132 -3.53 -17.05 -14.83
C VAL A 132 -3.96 -18.30 -14.08
N ALA A 133 -4.71 -19.18 -14.76
CA ALA A 133 -5.10 -20.47 -14.19
C ALA A 133 -3.90 -21.40 -14.01
N GLU A 134 -3.94 -22.26 -12.99
CA GLU A 134 -2.87 -23.22 -12.69
C GLU A 134 -2.50 -24.10 -13.89
N ALA A 135 -3.48 -24.48 -14.71
CA ALA A 135 -3.26 -25.32 -15.88
C ALA A 135 -2.34 -24.72 -16.95
N ASP A 136 -2.25 -23.38 -17.01
CA ASP A 136 -1.44 -22.66 -17.98
C ASP A 136 -0.10 -22.16 -17.37
N LEU A 137 0.07 -22.25 -16.05
CA LEU A 137 1.26 -21.76 -15.33
C LEU A 137 2.56 -22.41 -15.85
N ALA A 138 2.54 -23.73 -16.11
CA ALA A 138 3.71 -24.46 -16.57
C ALA A 138 4.23 -24.03 -17.96
N ARG A 139 3.50 -23.19 -18.66
CA ARG A 139 3.85 -22.67 -19.99
C ARG A 139 4.47 -21.27 -19.93
N LEU A 140 4.44 -20.64 -18.78
CA LEU A 140 4.89 -19.28 -18.58
C LEU A 140 6.30 -19.28 -17.98
N ALA A 141 7.11 -18.38 -18.49
CA ALA A 141 8.44 -18.11 -17.95
C ALA A 141 8.61 -16.59 -17.72
N ALA A 142 9.59 -16.26 -16.87
CA ALA A 142 10.05 -14.88 -16.80
C ALA A 142 10.60 -14.46 -18.17
N ASP A 143 10.44 -13.18 -18.49
CA ASP A 143 10.81 -12.56 -19.78
C ASP A 143 9.93 -12.95 -20.98
N ASP A 144 8.91 -13.78 -20.81
CA ASP A 144 7.94 -14.01 -21.90
C ASP A 144 7.30 -12.70 -22.37
N THR A 145 7.12 -12.59 -23.68
CA THR A 145 6.42 -11.46 -24.29
C THR A 145 4.92 -11.56 -24.07
N ALA A 146 4.29 -10.43 -23.89
CA ALA A 146 2.85 -10.36 -23.70
C ALA A 146 2.28 -9.06 -24.28
N ARG A 147 0.96 -9.02 -24.41
CA ARG A 147 0.21 -7.84 -24.88
C ARG A 147 -0.99 -7.60 -23.98
N PHE A 148 -1.13 -6.37 -23.51
CA PHE A 148 -2.33 -5.93 -22.82
C PHE A 148 -3.29 -5.32 -23.82
N LEU A 149 -4.52 -5.79 -23.81
CA LEU A 149 -5.64 -5.31 -24.56
C LEU A 149 -6.64 -4.68 -23.60
N ALA A 150 -6.72 -3.35 -23.58
CA ALA A 150 -7.67 -2.66 -22.72
C ALA A 150 -9.11 -2.94 -23.18
N GLU A 151 -10.05 -2.95 -22.26
CA GLU A 151 -11.50 -2.98 -22.56
C GLU A 151 -11.94 -1.70 -23.26
N ASP A 152 -11.27 -0.58 -22.97
CA ASP A 152 -11.49 0.69 -23.68
C ASP A 152 -10.82 0.65 -25.06
N ALA A 153 -11.61 0.70 -26.12
CA ALA A 153 -11.16 0.70 -27.50
C ALA A 153 -10.25 1.89 -27.89
N GLY A 154 -10.26 2.98 -27.11
CA GLY A 154 -9.38 4.14 -27.30
C GLY A 154 -7.92 3.88 -26.91
N VAL A 155 -7.63 2.76 -26.25
CA VAL A 155 -6.29 2.38 -25.80
C VAL A 155 -5.74 1.30 -26.72
N GLY A 156 -4.68 1.61 -27.47
CA GLY A 156 -3.98 0.62 -28.30
C GLY A 156 -3.37 -0.52 -27.48
N ALA A 157 -3.09 -1.65 -28.14
CA ALA A 157 -2.41 -2.78 -27.49
C ALA A 157 -1.04 -2.34 -26.91
N LEU A 158 -0.80 -2.66 -25.65
CA LEU A 158 0.44 -2.32 -24.96
C LEU A 158 1.37 -3.55 -24.91
N PRO A 159 2.57 -3.50 -25.52
CA PRO A 159 3.53 -4.59 -25.42
C PRO A 159 4.08 -4.66 -23.99
N LEU A 160 4.11 -5.87 -23.45
CA LEU A 160 4.52 -6.16 -22.07
C LEU A 160 5.57 -7.27 -22.05
N ARG A 161 6.26 -7.36 -20.94
CA ARG A 161 7.15 -8.46 -20.61
C ARG A 161 6.83 -9.01 -19.21
N VAL A 162 6.83 -10.32 -19.06
CA VAL A 162 6.63 -10.98 -17.78
C VAL A 162 7.82 -10.69 -16.88
N GLN A 163 7.58 -10.03 -15.76
CA GLN A 163 8.60 -9.71 -14.76
C GLN A 163 8.69 -10.80 -13.69
N ASP A 164 7.55 -11.22 -13.16
CA ASP A 164 7.48 -12.14 -12.04
C ASP A 164 6.18 -12.97 -12.08
N ILE A 165 6.28 -14.23 -11.66
CA ILE A 165 5.18 -15.16 -11.56
C ILE A 165 5.10 -15.62 -10.11
N ALA A 166 3.98 -15.37 -9.45
CA ALA A 166 3.80 -15.74 -8.05
C ALA A 166 3.90 -17.27 -7.86
N ALA A 167 4.73 -17.72 -6.92
CA ALA A 167 4.89 -19.14 -6.60
C ALA A 167 3.69 -19.75 -5.86
N THR A 168 2.81 -18.89 -5.31
CA THR A 168 1.63 -19.32 -4.54
C THR A 168 0.35 -18.83 -5.18
N ALA A 169 -0.68 -19.67 -5.14
CA ALA A 169 -2.01 -19.30 -5.64
C ALA A 169 -2.60 -18.13 -4.85
N THR A 170 -3.25 -17.22 -5.57
CA THR A 170 -4.00 -16.12 -4.99
C THR A 170 -5.27 -16.66 -4.35
N ARG A 171 -5.37 -16.54 -3.05
CA ARG A 171 -6.53 -17.04 -2.28
C ARG A 171 -7.64 -16.01 -2.15
N ARG A 172 -7.35 -14.73 -2.33
CA ARG A 172 -8.30 -13.63 -2.16
C ARG A 172 -7.96 -12.47 -3.09
N LEU A 173 -8.98 -11.88 -3.70
CA LEU A 173 -8.86 -10.72 -4.58
C LEU A 173 -9.04 -9.43 -3.76
N THR A 174 -8.19 -9.20 -2.76
CA THR A 174 -8.28 -8.00 -1.91
C THR A 174 -7.79 -6.74 -2.61
N GLY A 175 -6.76 -6.87 -3.47
CA GLY A 175 -6.20 -5.75 -4.22
C GLY A 175 -6.92 -5.42 -5.53
N SER A 176 -7.79 -6.31 -6.02
CA SER A 176 -8.46 -6.18 -7.31
C SER A 176 -9.85 -6.83 -7.28
N PRO A 177 -10.75 -6.38 -6.38
CA PRO A 177 -12.07 -6.96 -6.22
C PRO A 177 -12.94 -6.81 -7.48
N GLU A 178 -12.63 -5.86 -8.33
CA GLU A 178 -13.29 -5.60 -9.61
C GLU A 178 -13.07 -6.70 -10.65
N LEU A 179 -12.06 -7.56 -10.46
CA LEU A 179 -11.82 -8.70 -11.35
C LEU A 179 -12.73 -9.90 -11.05
N ALA A 180 -13.41 -9.89 -9.91
CA ALA A 180 -14.39 -10.93 -9.56
C ALA A 180 -15.63 -10.84 -10.45
N SER A 181 -16.16 -11.99 -10.92
CA SER A 181 -17.31 -12.05 -11.82
C SER A 181 -18.58 -11.36 -11.29
N PRO A 182 -18.91 -11.35 -9.99
CA PRO A 182 -20.05 -10.58 -9.50
C PRO A 182 -19.87 -9.05 -9.62
N ASN A 183 -18.63 -8.58 -9.76
CA ASN A 183 -18.32 -7.16 -9.99
C ASN A 183 -18.05 -6.85 -11.48
N GLY A 184 -18.44 -7.76 -12.40
CA GLY A 184 -18.23 -7.61 -13.84
C GLY A 184 -16.87 -8.05 -14.33
N GLY A 185 -16.01 -8.64 -13.48
CA GLY A 185 -14.71 -9.16 -13.89
C GLY A 185 -14.76 -10.57 -14.48
N ALA A 186 -13.61 -11.05 -14.97
CA ALA A 186 -13.50 -12.35 -15.64
C ALA A 186 -13.20 -13.53 -14.70
N ILE A 187 -12.93 -13.29 -13.41
CA ILE A 187 -12.55 -14.31 -12.44
C ILE A 187 -13.79 -14.81 -11.68
N ALA A 188 -14.14 -16.08 -11.85
CA ALA A 188 -15.19 -16.70 -11.05
C ALA A 188 -14.77 -16.70 -9.58
N ALA A 189 -15.55 -16.03 -8.73
CA ALA A 189 -15.26 -15.85 -7.31
C ALA A 189 -16.52 -15.83 -6.46
N THR A 190 -16.40 -16.32 -5.25
CA THR A 190 -17.46 -16.32 -4.23
C THR A 190 -17.10 -15.38 -3.09
N GLN A 191 -18.10 -14.84 -2.40
CA GLN A 191 -17.89 -14.00 -1.23
C GLN A 191 -17.57 -14.83 0.01
N ALA A 192 -16.55 -14.41 0.75
CA ALA A 192 -16.21 -14.94 2.06
C ALA A 192 -16.04 -13.79 3.07
N PRO A 193 -16.18 -14.04 4.38
CA PRO A 193 -15.88 -13.05 5.40
C PRO A 193 -14.43 -12.56 5.27
N ALA A 194 -14.21 -11.25 5.46
CA ALA A 194 -12.85 -10.70 5.52
C ALA A 194 -12.12 -11.22 6.76
N LEU A 195 -10.82 -11.45 6.62
CA LEU A 195 -9.96 -11.80 7.74
C LEU A 195 -9.58 -10.53 8.51
N ALA A 196 -9.25 -10.69 9.79
CA ALA A 196 -8.79 -9.58 10.62
C ALA A 196 -7.55 -8.91 9.98
N GLY A 197 -7.63 -7.60 9.72
CA GLY A 197 -6.57 -6.82 9.07
C GLY A 197 -6.72 -6.65 7.55
N GLU A 198 -7.73 -7.26 6.91
CA GLU A 198 -8.04 -6.99 5.50
C GLU A 198 -8.86 -5.69 5.39
N THR A 199 -8.36 -4.73 4.61
CA THR A 199 -9.10 -3.51 4.29
C THR A 199 -10.09 -3.80 3.17
N THR A 200 -11.35 -4.06 3.53
CA THR A 200 -12.45 -4.24 2.58
C THR A 200 -13.58 -3.29 2.95
N LEU A 201 -14.19 -2.65 1.95
CA LEU A 201 -15.26 -1.66 2.17
C LEU A 201 -16.49 -2.27 2.88
N ASP A 202 -16.75 -3.58 2.69
CA ASP A 202 -17.95 -4.26 3.20
C ASP A 202 -17.66 -5.41 4.17
N GLY A 203 -16.44 -5.53 4.69
CA GLY A 203 -16.06 -6.67 5.55
C GLY A 203 -16.13 -8.04 4.85
N ARG A 204 -16.13 -8.07 3.51
CA ARG A 204 -16.19 -9.26 2.68
C ARG A 204 -15.04 -9.28 1.68
N ALA A 205 -14.49 -10.45 1.42
CA ALA A 205 -13.43 -10.65 0.44
C ALA A 205 -13.90 -11.59 -0.67
N TRP A 206 -13.40 -11.42 -1.87
CA TRP A 206 -13.66 -12.30 -3.00
C TRP A 206 -12.63 -13.43 -3.04
N VAL A 207 -13.12 -14.68 -3.05
CA VAL A 207 -12.30 -15.89 -3.10
C VAL A 207 -12.50 -16.52 -4.47
N PRO A 208 -11.43 -16.67 -5.27
CA PRO A 208 -11.50 -17.35 -6.56
C PRO A 208 -11.95 -18.81 -6.39
N GLU A 209 -12.83 -19.28 -7.27
CA GLU A 209 -13.31 -20.67 -7.25
C GLU A 209 -12.25 -21.68 -7.73
N GLN A 210 -11.28 -21.21 -8.50
CA GLN A 210 -10.15 -21.99 -9.00
C GLN A 210 -8.84 -21.41 -8.54
N ALA A 211 -7.78 -22.23 -8.49
CA ALA A 211 -6.45 -21.76 -8.21
C ALA A 211 -5.96 -20.85 -9.35
N ILE A 212 -5.73 -19.58 -9.03
CA ILE A 212 -5.16 -18.59 -9.93
C ILE A 212 -3.85 -18.07 -9.38
N TYR A 213 -2.95 -17.72 -10.27
CA TYR A 213 -1.62 -17.22 -9.93
C TYR A 213 -1.43 -15.81 -10.50
N ARG A 214 -0.91 -14.93 -9.67
CA ARG A 214 -0.62 -13.55 -10.09
C ARG A 214 0.65 -13.50 -10.92
N VAL A 215 0.57 -12.85 -12.06
CA VAL A 215 1.69 -12.56 -12.96
C VAL A 215 1.86 -11.05 -13.00
N ARG A 216 3.05 -10.56 -12.76
CA ARG A 216 3.41 -9.15 -12.90
C ARG A 216 4.13 -8.94 -14.22
N LEU A 217 3.68 -7.92 -14.95
CA LEU A 217 4.23 -7.57 -16.24
C LEU A 217 4.57 -6.08 -16.27
N THR A 218 5.63 -5.76 -16.99
CA THR A 218 6.07 -4.38 -17.19
C THR A 218 5.97 -4.02 -18.68
N PRO A 219 5.60 -2.77 -19.02
CA PRO A 219 5.64 -2.30 -20.40
C PRO A 219 7.07 -2.34 -20.95
N GLU A 220 7.24 -2.78 -22.20
CA GLU A 220 8.55 -2.78 -22.88
C GLU A 220 9.03 -1.37 -23.24
N ALA A 221 8.12 -0.46 -23.50
CA ALA A 221 8.43 0.95 -23.71
C ALA A 221 7.86 1.79 -22.59
N ALA A 222 8.58 2.82 -22.15
CA ALA A 222 8.05 3.82 -21.24
C ALA A 222 6.74 4.36 -21.85
N ALA A 223 5.63 4.16 -21.15
CA ALA A 223 4.34 4.66 -21.60
C ALA A 223 4.46 6.16 -21.83
N THR A 224 4.14 6.63 -23.02
CA THR A 224 4.40 8.00 -23.50
C THR A 224 3.68 9.09 -22.67
N ALA A 225 2.78 8.71 -21.80
CA ALA A 225 2.19 9.61 -20.78
C ALA A 225 1.84 8.79 -19.54
N PRO A 226 2.09 9.31 -18.32
CA PRO A 226 1.65 8.68 -17.09
C PRO A 226 0.11 8.64 -17.10
N ARG A 227 -0.44 7.46 -17.27
CA ARG A 227 -1.89 7.27 -17.12
C ARG A 227 -2.16 7.10 -15.64
N LEU A 228 -2.89 8.05 -15.07
CA LEU A 228 -3.33 8.00 -13.67
C LEU A 228 -4.54 7.08 -13.45
N GLN A 229 -5.00 6.42 -14.53
CA GLN A 229 -6.17 5.56 -14.51
C GLN A 229 -5.77 4.10 -14.39
N VAL A 230 -6.48 3.37 -13.55
CA VAL A 230 -6.45 1.91 -13.54
C VAL A 230 -7.27 1.41 -14.73
N LEU A 231 -6.60 0.73 -15.67
CA LEU A 231 -7.24 0.18 -16.87
C LEU A 231 -7.50 -1.31 -16.66
N ARG A 232 -8.70 -1.75 -16.99
CA ARG A 232 -9.05 -3.17 -17.10
C ARG A 232 -8.81 -3.66 -18.51
N GLY A 233 -8.53 -4.95 -18.63
CA GLY A 233 -8.33 -5.56 -19.93
C GLY A 233 -7.89 -7.01 -19.85
N THR A 234 -7.54 -7.55 -21.00
CA THR A 234 -7.05 -8.92 -21.16
C THR A 234 -5.56 -8.89 -21.47
N VAL A 235 -4.80 -9.73 -20.77
CA VAL A 235 -3.38 -9.95 -21.08
C VAL A 235 -3.24 -11.25 -21.89
N VAL A 236 -2.62 -11.16 -23.05
CA VAL A 236 -2.25 -12.31 -23.87
C VAL A 236 -0.75 -12.53 -23.71
N ILE A 237 -0.35 -13.64 -23.13
CA ILE A 237 1.06 -14.02 -22.91
C ILE A 237 1.46 -15.09 -23.91
N ASP A 238 2.57 -14.86 -24.60
CA ASP A 238 3.12 -15.79 -25.59
C ASP A 238 3.96 -16.87 -24.88
N GLY A 239 3.28 -17.80 -24.21
CA GLY A 239 3.93 -18.89 -23.47
C GLY A 239 4.37 -20.06 -24.37
N ALA A 240 5.12 -21.02 -23.81
CA ALA A 240 5.62 -22.20 -24.50
C ALA A 240 4.51 -22.95 -25.26
N PRO A 241 4.74 -23.36 -26.52
CA PRO A 241 3.76 -24.10 -27.31
C PRO A 241 3.40 -25.43 -26.64
N ALA A 242 2.13 -25.71 -26.50
CA ALA A 242 1.64 -26.99 -25.97
C ALA A 242 0.82 -27.73 -27.02
N SER A 243 1.16 -29.01 -27.23
CA SER A 243 0.39 -29.89 -28.07
C SER A 243 -1.02 -30.11 -27.51
N LEU A 244 -2.05 -29.88 -28.32
CA LEU A 244 -3.44 -30.15 -27.93
C LEU A 244 -3.65 -31.62 -27.56
N LEU A 245 -2.96 -32.53 -28.25
CA LEU A 245 -3.01 -33.97 -27.98
C LEU A 245 -2.43 -34.32 -26.60
N LEU A 246 -1.31 -33.71 -26.20
CA LEU A 246 -0.72 -33.88 -24.89
C LEU A 246 -1.62 -33.35 -23.77
N ARG A 247 -2.31 -32.23 -24.04
CA ARG A 247 -3.28 -31.64 -23.11
C ARG A 247 -4.50 -32.54 -22.93
N ALA A 248 -5.04 -33.08 -24.03
CA ALA A 248 -6.13 -34.04 -23.97
C ALA A 248 -5.74 -35.35 -23.26
N TRP A 249 -4.53 -35.83 -23.54
CA TRP A 249 -3.98 -37.03 -22.88
C TRP A 249 -3.81 -36.83 -21.37
N ARG A 250 -3.22 -35.72 -20.94
CA ARG A 250 -3.09 -35.42 -19.50
C ARG A 250 -4.44 -35.33 -18.81
N ARG A 251 -5.47 -34.76 -19.44
CA ARG A 251 -6.83 -34.72 -18.91
C ARG A 251 -7.41 -36.11 -18.80
N ALA A 252 -7.26 -36.94 -19.83
CA ALA A 252 -7.75 -38.33 -19.80
C ALA A 252 -7.08 -39.17 -18.71
N VAL A 253 -5.75 -39.04 -18.55
CA VAL A 253 -5.00 -39.71 -17.49
C VAL A 253 -5.43 -39.21 -16.12
N ALA A 254 -5.63 -37.91 -15.91
CA ALA A 254 -6.09 -37.34 -14.64
C ALA A 254 -7.48 -37.86 -14.25
N VAL A 255 -8.39 -38.01 -15.21
CA VAL A 255 -9.72 -38.63 -14.97
C VAL A 255 -9.58 -40.10 -14.61
N LEU A 256 -8.77 -40.86 -15.36
CA LEU A 256 -8.50 -42.27 -15.09
C LEU A 256 -7.92 -42.54 -13.70
N VAL A 257 -6.93 -41.73 -13.29
CA VAL A 257 -6.30 -41.81 -11.95
C VAL A 257 -7.33 -41.49 -10.86
N ARG A 258 -8.17 -40.50 -11.10
CA ARG A 258 -9.22 -40.10 -10.15
C ARG A 258 -10.30 -41.16 -9.97
N GLU A 259 -10.66 -41.86 -11.04
CA GLU A 259 -11.69 -42.94 -11.00
C GLU A 259 -11.11 -44.28 -10.55
N SER A 260 -9.81 -44.52 -10.70
CA SER A 260 -9.16 -45.77 -10.29
C SER A 260 -8.88 -45.88 -8.78
N GLY A 261 -9.17 -44.83 -7.99
CA GLY A 261 -9.17 -44.92 -6.52
C GLY A 261 -7.81 -45.11 -5.86
N PHE A 262 -6.72 -44.75 -6.52
CA PHE A 262 -5.36 -44.70 -5.92
C PHE A 262 -4.99 -43.31 -5.47
#